data_0d6ee3a058f2028360a98ad2118943b2
#
_entry.id   0d6ee3a058f2028360a98ad2118943b2
#
_cell.length_a   1.000
_cell.length_b   1.000
_cell.length_c   1.000
_cell.angle_alpha   90.00
_cell.angle_beta   90.00
_cell.angle_gamma   90.00
#
_symmetry.space_group_name_H-M   'P 1'
#
loop_
_entity.id
_entity.type
_entity.pdbx_description
1 polymer ?
#
loop_
_entity_poly.entity_id
_entity_poly.type
_entity_poly.pdbx_seq_one_letter_code
_entity_poly.pdbx_strand_id
1 'polypeptide(L)'
;MRELSAQRITETVKELCIAANSSLPRDMKNCIAAACAQETWPQAQEILQQITENYQIAETENRPICQDTGLACVFVKLGQDVHILGDLNAAIHEGVRQGYCEGYLRKSVVKDPIDRVNTGDNTPAMIYYDIVPGDRVEITVAPKGAGSENMSQIKMLKPSDGLEGVKEFVLRVVEEAGPNPCPPIVVGVGVGGTFDKAAYLAKKALLRPTDVPNPDPAWACVEAELLSRINELGIGPQGFGGRTTALAVNIEQFPAHIASLPVAVNINCHVSRHKTEVL
;
A
#
# COMPACT_ATOMS: atom_id res chain seq x y z
N MET A 1 -20.14 -21.32 -16.36
CA MET A 1 -18.86 -20.59 -16.26
C MET A 1 -19.09 -19.22 -16.87
N ARG A 2 -18.82 -18.16 -16.15
CA ARG A 2 -19.00 -16.78 -16.63
C ARG A 2 -17.84 -16.39 -17.53
N GLU A 3 -18.10 -15.76 -18.66
CA GLU A 3 -17.04 -15.26 -19.55
C GLU A 3 -16.77 -13.78 -19.29
N LEU A 4 -15.49 -13.40 -19.24
CA LEU A 4 -15.04 -12.02 -19.10
C LEU A 4 -13.95 -11.75 -20.14
N SER A 5 -14.12 -10.71 -20.95
CA SER A 5 -13.13 -10.38 -21.99
C SER A 5 -11.88 -9.73 -21.38
N ALA A 6 -10.72 -10.05 -21.93
CA ALA A 6 -9.46 -9.40 -21.61
C ALA A 6 -9.51 -7.86 -21.86
N GLN A 7 -10.27 -7.43 -22.88
CA GLN A 7 -10.47 -6.02 -23.17
C GLN A 7 -11.13 -5.26 -22.00
N ARG A 8 -12.15 -5.84 -21.35
CA ARG A 8 -12.80 -5.24 -20.17
C ARG A 8 -11.82 -5.08 -19.00
N ILE A 9 -10.94 -6.06 -18.83
CA ILE A 9 -9.88 -6.00 -17.80
C ILE A 9 -8.91 -4.86 -18.11
N THR A 10 -8.48 -4.72 -19.36
CA THR A 10 -7.61 -3.61 -19.79
C THR A 10 -8.23 -2.24 -19.47
N GLU A 11 -9.48 -2.04 -19.84
CA GLU A 11 -10.22 -0.79 -19.57
C GLU A 11 -10.32 -0.51 -18.06
N THR A 12 -10.69 -1.51 -17.28
CA THR A 12 -10.78 -1.39 -15.81
C THR A 12 -9.43 -1.04 -15.18
N VAL A 13 -8.36 -1.74 -15.54
CA VAL A 13 -7.02 -1.46 -14.98
C VAL A 13 -6.55 -0.05 -15.37
N LYS A 14 -6.80 0.38 -16.60
CA LYS A 14 -6.50 1.75 -17.05
C LYS A 14 -7.19 2.80 -16.16
N GLU A 15 -8.49 2.67 -15.97
CA GLU A 15 -9.28 3.59 -15.16
C GLU A 15 -8.83 3.60 -13.69
N LEU A 16 -8.56 2.42 -13.12
CA LEU A 16 -8.06 2.27 -11.76
C LEU A 16 -6.68 2.90 -11.56
N CYS A 17 -5.77 2.81 -12.54
CA CYS A 17 -4.46 3.47 -12.47
C CYS A 17 -4.60 5.00 -12.35
N ILE A 18 -5.48 5.60 -13.16
CA ILE A 18 -5.73 7.05 -13.15
C ILE A 18 -6.40 7.46 -11.85
N ALA A 19 -7.51 6.80 -11.49
CA ALA A 19 -8.28 7.13 -10.31
C ALA A 19 -7.50 6.95 -9.00
N ALA A 20 -6.68 5.90 -8.89
CA ALA A 20 -5.86 5.69 -7.70
C ALA A 20 -4.79 6.77 -7.54
N ASN A 21 -4.31 7.39 -8.62
CA ASN A 21 -3.32 8.44 -8.54
C ASN A 21 -3.88 9.84 -8.29
N SER A 22 -5.17 10.08 -8.58
CA SER A 22 -5.81 11.40 -8.45
C SER A 22 -6.65 11.59 -7.19
N SER A 23 -7.05 10.51 -6.49
CA SER A 23 -7.87 10.62 -5.29
C SER A 23 -7.49 9.61 -4.21
N LEU A 24 -7.43 10.06 -2.94
CA LEU A 24 -7.25 9.20 -1.79
C LEU A 24 -8.53 8.43 -1.44
N PRO A 25 -8.42 7.22 -0.87
CA PRO A 25 -9.54 6.54 -0.22
C PRO A 25 -10.14 7.39 0.91
N ARG A 26 -11.43 7.19 1.19
CA ARG A 26 -12.15 7.98 2.18
C ARG A 26 -11.59 7.82 3.60
N ASP A 27 -11.23 6.61 3.98
CA ASP A 27 -10.62 6.29 5.27
C ASP A 27 -9.32 7.08 5.47
N MET A 28 -8.45 7.16 4.46
CA MET A 28 -7.23 7.96 4.50
C MET A 28 -7.51 9.45 4.71
N LYS A 29 -8.50 10.02 4.00
CA LYS A 29 -8.91 11.42 4.19
C LYS A 29 -9.40 11.66 5.63
N ASN A 30 -10.19 10.73 6.17
CA ASN A 30 -10.69 10.80 7.54
C ASN A 30 -9.53 10.75 8.56
N CYS A 31 -8.57 9.85 8.38
CA CYS A 31 -7.42 9.73 9.27
C CYS A 31 -6.53 11.00 9.25
N ILE A 32 -6.28 11.55 8.06
CA ILE A 32 -5.51 12.81 7.93
C ILE A 32 -6.25 13.97 8.61
N ALA A 33 -7.57 14.09 8.42
CA ALA A 33 -8.37 15.12 9.06
C ALA A 33 -8.39 14.97 10.60
N ALA A 34 -8.50 13.75 11.10
CA ALA A 34 -8.42 13.47 12.54
C ALA A 34 -7.03 13.82 13.10
N ALA A 35 -5.96 13.45 12.39
CA ALA A 35 -4.59 13.80 12.77
C ALA A 35 -4.40 15.32 12.83
N CYS A 36 -4.90 16.06 11.84
CA CYS A 36 -4.84 17.52 11.82
C CYS A 36 -5.56 18.15 13.01
N ALA A 37 -6.73 17.62 13.38
CA ALA A 37 -7.51 18.12 14.52
C ALA A 37 -6.86 17.83 15.88
N GLN A 38 -6.08 16.76 16.00
CA GLN A 38 -5.42 16.33 17.22
C GLN A 38 -4.00 16.85 17.37
N GLU A 39 -3.42 17.40 16.31
CA GLU A 39 -2.06 17.92 16.33
C GLU A 39 -1.97 19.22 17.14
N THR A 40 -0.97 19.30 17.99
CA THR A 40 -0.74 20.47 18.87
C THR A 40 0.52 21.25 18.50
N TRP A 41 1.42 20.65 17.71
CA TRP A 41 2.63 21.32 17.24
C TRP A 41 2.28 22.17 16.01
N PRO A 42 2.42 23.51 16.05
CA PRO A 42 1.92 24.38 14.97
C PRO A 42 2.48 24.06 13.60
N GLN A 43 3.77 23.74 13.49
CA GLN A 43 4.40 23.39 12.21
C GLN A 43 3.85 22.08 11.64
N ALA A 44 3.66 21.07 12.48
CA ALA A 44 3.07 19.80 12.05
C ALA A 44 1.61 19.97 11.63
N GLN A 45 0.86 20.82 12.31
CA GLN A 45 -0.51 21.15 11.94
C GLN A 45 -0.58 21.84 10.58
N GLU A 46 0.30 22.79 10.31
CA GLU A 46 0.41 23.46 9.00
C GLU A 46 0.73 22.44 7.89
N ILE A 47 1.66 21.52 8.12
CA ILE A 47 2.01 20.47 7.17
C ILE A 47 0.81 19.55 6.88
N LEU A 48 0.06 19.13 7.90
CA LEU A 48 -1.15 18.32 7.71
C LEU A 48 -2.26 19.06 6.94
N GLN A 49 -2.37 20.38 7.13
CA GLN A 49 -3.26 21.25 6.35
C GLN A 49 -2.83 21.29 4.87
N GLN A 50 -1.53 21.46 4.60
CA GLN A 50 -0.99 21.44 3.24
C GLN A 50 -1.20 20.08 2.55
N ILE A 51 -1.02 18.97 3.28
CA ILE A 51 -1.33 17.63 2.77
C ILE A 51 -2.82 17.52 2.41
N THR A 52 -3.70 18.08 3.24
CA THR A 52 -5.15 18.09 3.00
C THR A 52 -5.49 18.90 1.76
N GLU A 53 -4.96 20.10 1.62
CA GLU A 53 -5.14 20.96 0.46
C GLU A 53 -4.63 20.28 -0.82
N ASN A 54 -3.45 19.65 -0.76
CA ASN A 54 -2.84 18.96 -1.90
C ASN A 54 -3.75 17.86 -2.47
N TYR A 55 -4.29 16.96 -1.64
CA TYR A 55 -5.16 15.90 -2.17
C TYR A 55 -6.52 16.45 -2.65
N GLN A 56 -7.02 17.54 -2.07
CA GLN A 56 -8.25 18.20 -2.54
C GLN A 56 -8.06 18.83 -3.92
N ILE A 57 -6.95 19.53 -4.14
CA ILE A 57 -6.58 20.09 -5.46
C ILE A 57 -6.45 18.96 -6.49
N ALA A 58 -5.72 17.89 -6.13
CA ALA A 58 -5.50 16.74 -7.00
C ALA A 58 -6.82 16.10 -7.45
N GLU A 59 -7.76 15.92 -6.54
CA GLU A 59 -9.07 15.34 -6.83
C GLU A 59 -9.95 16.29 -7.67
N THR A 60 -9.96 17.58 -7.35
CA THR A 60 -10.78 18.57 -8.06
C THR A 60 -10.28 18.81 -9.49
N GLU A 61 -8.97 18.84 -9.69
CA GLU A 61 -8.35 19.09 -10.98
C GLU A 61 -8.03 17.81 -11.76
N ASN A 62 -8.34 16.64 -11.19
CA ASN A 62 -8.01 15.31 -11.73
C ASN A 62 -6.53 15.19 -12.10
N ARG A 63 -5.66 15.58 -11.15
CA ARG A 63 -4.20 15.54 -11.27
C ARG A 63 -3.60 14.51 -10.32
N PRO A 64 -2.40 13.99 -10.61
CA PRO A 64 -1.70 13.13 -9.65
C PRO A 64 -1.41 13.85 -8.33
N ILE A 65 -1.69 13.18 -7.20
CA ILE A 65 -1.47 13.72 -5.85
C ILE A 65 0.03 13.94 -5.56
N CYS A 66 0.89 13.14 -6.20
CA CYS A 66 2.33 13.15 -6.00
C CYS A 66 3.05 13.00 -7.35
N GLN A 67 4.27 13.54 -7.47
CA GLN A 67 5.14 13.33 -8.63
C GLN A 67 5.58 11.86 -8.77
N ASP A 68 5.65 11.09 -7.66
CA ASP A 68 5.87 9.65 -7.72
C ASP A 68 4.50 8.93 -7.82
N THR A 69 4.11 8.63 -9.05
CA THR A 69 2.90 7.87 -9.33
C THR A 69 3.11 6.35 -9.22
N GLY A 70 4.32 5.94 -8.84
CA GLY A 70 4.69 4.61 -8.36
C GLY A 70 4.75 3.51 -9.42
N LEU A 71 5.09 2.33 -8.94
CA LEU A 71 4.89 1.07 -9.66
C LEU A 71 3.44 0.62 -9.49
N ALA A 72 2.81 0.13 -10.55
CA ALA A 72 1.47 -0.45 -10.46
C ALA A 72 1.53 -1.83 -9.79
N CYS A 73 1.09 -1.91 -8.53
CA CYS A 73 0.77 -3.18 -7.88
C CYS A 73 -0.68 -3.51 -8.16
N VAL A 74 -0.94 -4.66 -8.78
CA VAL A 74 -2.28 -5.10 -9.18
C VAL A 74 -2.61 -6.39 -8.43
N PHE A 75 -3.63 -6.34 -7.59
CA PHE A 75 -4.13 -7.48 -6.84
C PHE A 75 -5.41 -7.98 -7.51
N VAL A 76 -5.44 -9.23 -7.87
CA VAL A 76 -6.56 -9.87 -8.57
C VAL A 76 -7.11 -11.01 -7.72
N LYS A 77 -8.38 -10.90 -7.30
CA LYS A 77 -9.12 -12.06 -6.79
C LYS A 77 -9.91 -12.63 -7.95
N LEU A 78 -9.47 -13.78 -8.44
CA LEU A 78 -10.07 -14.45 -9.59
C LEU A 78 -11.03 -15.55 -9.11
N GLY A 79 -12.30 -15.38 -9.42
CA GLY A 79 -13.32 -16.41 -9.18
C GLY A 79 -13.07 -17.66 -10.02
N GLN A 80 -13.17 -18.86 -9.41
CA GLN A 80 -12.93 -20.15 -10.09
C GLN A 80 -13.91 -20.44 -11.23
N ASP A 81 -15.09 -19.81 -11.22
CA ASP A 81 -16.13 -19.99 -12.23
C ASP A 81 -16.08 -18.93 -13.34
N VAL A 82 -14.98 -18.16 -13.43
CA VAL A 82 -14.73 -17.20 -14.51
C VAL A 82 -13.79 -17.79 -15.54
N HIS A 83 -14.16 -17.65 -16.81
CA HIS A 83 -13.29 -17.92 -17.96
C HIS A 83 -12.88 -16.58 -18.59
N ILE A 84 -11.58 -16.28 -18.60
CA ILE A 84 -11.04 -15.08 -19.24
C ILE A 84 -10.85 -15.34 -20.73
N LEU A 85 -11.53 -14.54 -21.56
CA LEU A 85 -11.38 -14.59 -23.02
C LEU A 85 -10.17 -13.73 -23.42
N GLY A 86 -9.00 -14.37 -23.52
CA GLY A 86 -7.72 -13.78 -23.87
C GLY A 86 -6.65 -13.97 -22.78
N ASP A 87 -5.55 -13.21 -22.89
CA ASP A 87 -4.44 -13.28 -21.95
C ASP A 87 -4.64 -12.25 -20.82
N LEU A 88 -4.86 -12.74 -19.60
CA LEU A 88 -5.09 -11.92 -18.41
C LEU A 88 -3.88 -11.06 -18.05
N ASN A 89 -2.66 -11.61 -18.11
CA ASN A 89 -1.45 -10.85 -17.80
C ASN A 89 -1.21 -9.75 -18.83
N ALA A 90 -1.34 -10.07 -20.09
CA ALA A 90 -1.19 -9.08 -21.17
C ALA A 90 -2.24 -7.95 -21.05
N ALA A 91 -3.49 -8.29 -20.71
CA ALA A 91 -4.57 -7.32 -20.52
C ALA A 91 -4.27 -6.36 -19.35
N ILE A 92 -3.75 -6.87 -18.22
CA ILE A 92 -3.36 -6.04 -17.08
C ILE A 92 -2.20 -5.11 -17.44
N HIS A 93 -1.15 -5.63 -18.09
CA HIS A 93 -0.02 -4.80 -18.53
C HIS A 93 -0.46 -3.71 -19.51
N GLU A 94 -1.32 -4.05 -20.46
CA GLU A 94 -1.86 -3.08 -21.41
C GLU A 94 -2.69 -2.01 -20.72
N GLY A 95 -3.52 -2.37 -19.74
CA GLY A 95 -4.26 -1.42 -18.92
C GLY A 95 -3.34 -0.45 -18.16
N VAL A 96 -2.26 -0.94 -17.56
CA VAL A 96 -1.25 -0.12 -16.91
C VAL A 96 -0.57 0.81 -17.92
N ARG A 97 -0.13 0.29 -19.08
CA ARG A 97 0.49 1.08 -20.14
C ARG A 97 -0.41 2.25 -20.57
N GLN A 98 -1.69 1.96 -20.86
CA GLN A 98 -2.67 2.98 -21.23
C GLN A 98 -2.92 3.97 -20.10
N GLY A 99 -3.15 3.50 -18.88
CA GLY A 99 -3.43 4.34 -17.71
C GLY A 99 -2.29 5.31 -17.39
N TYR A 100 -1.06 4.84 -17.47
CA TYR A 100 0.11 5.71 -17.24
C TYR A 100 0.39 6.67 -18.40
N CYS A 101 -0.04 6.35 -19.62
CA CYS A 101 0.07 7.23 -20.77
C CYS A 101 -1.03 8.30 -20.75
N GLU A 102 -2.30 7.88 -20.71
CA GLU A 102 -3.47 8.74 -20.80
C GLU A 102 -3.69 9.60 -19.56
N GLY A 103 -3.31 9.07 -18.36
CA GLY A 103 -3.35 9.78 -17.08
C GLY A 103 -2.16 10.72 -16.87
N TYR A 104 -1.24 10.86 -17.83
CA TYR A 104 0.00 11.66 -17.70
C TYR A 104 0.82 11.29 -16.46
N LEU A 105 0.79 10.00 -16.11
CA LEU A 105 1.50 9.49 -14.94
C LEU A 105 2.99 9.27 -15.26
N ARG A 106 3.84 9.40 -14.23
CA ARG A 106 5.28 9.20 -14.36
C ARG A 106 5.61 7.73 -14.60
N LYS A 107 6.37 7.44 -15.68
CA LYS A 107 6.89 6.10 -15.97
C LYS A 107 8.14 5.88 -15.14
N SER A 108 8.07 4.99 -14.17
CA SER A 108 9.14 4.76 -13.17
C SER A 108 9.80 3.39 -13.27
N VAL A 109 9.28 2.50 -14.14
CA VAL A 109 9.83 1.15 -14.33
C VAL A 109 11.08 1.18 -15.19
N VAL A 110 12.12 0.47 -14.77
CA VAL A 110 13.34 0.23 -15.53
C VAL A 110 13.42 -1.24 -15.96
N LYS A 111 13.96 -1.50 -17.16
CA LYS A 111 14.05 -2.84 -17.75
C LYS A 111 14.98 -3.77 -16.96
N ASP A 112 16.03 -3.19 -16.43
CA ASP A 112 17.03 -3.88 -15.63
C ASP A 112 17.36 -3.03 -14.40
N PRO A 113 17.41 -3.62 -13.17
CA PRO A 113 17.65 -2.87 -11.95
C PRO A 113 19.06 -2.28 -11.84
N ILE A 114 20.04 -2.77 -12.61
CA ILE A 114 21.41 -2.29 -12.62
C ILE A 114 21.62 -1.28 -13.75
N ASP A 115 21.28 -1.62 -14.98
CA ASP A 115 21.42 -0.74 -16.16
C ASP A 115 20.43 0.43 -16.17
N ARG A 116 19.28 0.27 -15.51
CA ARG A 116 18.27 1.30 -15.24
C ARG A 116 17.71 2.02 -16.47
N VAL A 117 17.65 1.34 -17.61
CA VAL A 117 16.99 1.85 -18.80
C VAL A 117 15.47 1.82 -18.61
N ASN A 118 14.81 2.99 -18.72
CA ASN A 118 13.37 3.10 -18.52
C ASN A 118 12.58 2.30 -19.57
N THR A 119 11.49 1.66 -19.18
CA THR A 119 10.61 0.93 -20.10
C THR A 119 9.81 1.85 -21.02
N GLY A 120 9.54 3.08 -20.56
CA GLY A 120 8.79 4.10 -21.30
C GLY A 120 7.27 4.02 -21.14
N ASP A 121 6.75 2.96 -20.49
CA ASP A 121 5.32 2.68 -20.38
C ASP A 121 4.86 2.24 -18.98
N ASN A 122 5.78 2.19 -18.03
CA ASN A 122 5.57 1.75 -16.65
C ASN A 122 5.17 0.28 -16.48
N THR A 123 5.48 -0.55 -17.45
CA THR A 123 5.32 -2.02 -17.38
C THR A 123 6.67 -2.72 -17.20
N PRO A 124 6.68 -3.96 -16.66
CA PRO A 124 5.55 -4.75 -16.21
C PRO A 124 4.98 -4.26 -14.88
N ALA A 125 3.68 -4.50 -14.66
CA ALA A 125 3.05 -4.37 -13.35
C ALA A 125 3.50 -5.49 -12.41
N MET A 126 3.44 -5.23 -11.09
CA MET A 126 3.58 -6.27 -10.05
C MET A 126 2.21 -6.88 -9.81
N ILE A 127 1.96 -8.09 -10.34
CA ILE A 127 0.64 -8.73 -10.30
C ILE A 127 0.63 -9.82 -9.24
N TYR A 128 -0.41 -9.80 -8.38
CA TYR A 128 -0.66 -10.79 -7.34
C TYR A 128 -2.02 -11.43 -7.57
N TYR A 129 -2.10 -12.76 -7.53
CA TYR A 129 -3.34 -13.51 -7.74
C TYR A 129 -3.75 -14.27 -6.49
N ASP A 130 -5.02 -14.08 -6.10
CA ASP A 130 -5.73 -14.95 -5.17
C ASP A 130 -6.86 -15.64 -5.96
N ILE A 131 -6.88 -16.97 -6.00
CA ILE A 131 -8.00 -17.72 -6.58
C ILE A 131 -9.04 -17.95 -5.49
N VAL A 132 -10.27 -17.57 -5.76
CA VAL A 132 -11.38 -17.60 -4.79
C VAL A 132 -12.61 -18.32 -5.37
N PRO A 133 -13.50 -18.86 -4.54
CA PRO A 133 -14.79 -19.38 -5.02
C PRO A 133 -15.65 -18.31 -5.69
N GLY A 134 -16.50 -18.71 -6.66
CA GLY A 134 -17.47 -17.84 -7.30
C GLY A 134 -17.05 -17.35 -8.69
N ASP A 135 -17.81 -16.40 -9.22
CA ASP A 135 -17.77 -15.97 -10.62
C ASP A 135 -17.44 -14.47 -10.80
N ARG A 136 -16.85 -13.86 -9.77
CA ARG A 136 -16.44 -12.46 -9.81
C ARG A 136 -14.93 -12.31 -9.97
N VAL A 137 -14.51 -11.22 -10.58
CA VAL A 137 -13.11 -10.80 -10.62
C VAL A 137 -12.99 -9.46 -9.93
N GLU A 138 -12.32 -9.42 -8.77
CA GLU A 138 -12.00 -8.19 -8.07
C GLU A 138 -10.58 -7.76 -8.45
N ILE A 139 -10.44 -6.55 -8.96
CA ILE A 139 -9.15 -5.96 -9.34
C ILE A 139 -8.90 -4.74 -8.48
N THR A 140 -7.78 -4.74 -7.76
CA THR A 140 -7.31 -3.59 -7.00
C THR A 140 -6.00 -3.10 -7.59
N VAL A 141 -5.93 -1.83 -7.97
CA VAL A 141 -4.68 -1.18 -8.36
C VAL A 141 -4.20 -0.29 -7.23
N ALA A 142 -2.99 -0.56 -6.76
CA ALA A 142 -2.32 0.18 -5.68
C ALA A 142 -0.97 0.70 -6.19
N PRO A 143 -0.87 1.95 -6.63
CA PRO A 143 0.39 2.55 -7.03
C PRO A 143 1.35 2.64 -5.84
N LYS A 144 2.54 2.03 -5.96
CA LYS A 144 3.53 1.94 -4.87
C LYS A 144 4.73 2.84 -5.13
N GLY A 145 4.82 3.92 -4.38
CA GLY A 145 5.94 4.86 -4.47
C GLY A 145 7.25 4.29 -3.92
N ALA A 146 8.36 4.62 -4.57
CA ALA A 146 9.68 4.07 -4.23
C ALA A 146 10.24 4.62 -2.91
N GLY A 147 9.97 5.87 -2.54
CA GLY A 147 10.48 6.46 -1.30
C GLY A 147 10.09 5.64 -0.06
N SER A 148 8.83 5.24 0.01
CA SER A 148 8.34 4.40 1.11
C SER A 148 8.64 2.91 0.92
N GLU A 149 8.66 2.40 -0.32
CA GLU A 149 9.02 0.99 -0.58
C GLU A 149 10.46 0.70 -0.15
N ASN A 150 11.40 1.61 -0.38
CA ASN A 150 12.79 1.46 -0.01
C ASN A 150 13.03 1.39 1.50
N MET A 151 12.06 1.83 2.32
CA MET A 151 12.14 1.76 3.78
C MET A 151 11.59 0.46 4.35
N SER A 152 11.06 -0.40 3.51
CA SER A 152 10.48 -1.69 3.92
C SER A 152 11.56 -2.71 4.23
N GLN A 153 11.30 -3.57 5.21
CA GLN A 153 12.26 -4.59 5.66
C GLN A 153 11.56 -5.92 5.93
N ILE A 154 12.32 -6.98 5.85
CA ILE A 154 11.90 -8.33 6.25
C ILE A 154 12.96 -8.98 7.13
N LYS A 155 12.53 -9.74 8.12
CA LYS A 155 13.41 -10.49 9.02
C LYS A 155 12.82 -11.85 9.36
N MET A 156 13.70 -12.86 9.39
CA MET A 156 13.39 -14.17 9.95
C MET A 156 13.70 -14.11 11.46
N LEU A 157 12.67 -13.91 12.27
CA LEU A 157 12.77 -13.98 13.73
C LEU A 157 12.81 -15.43 14.20
N LYS A 158 13.27 -15.65 15.42
CA LYS A 158 13.16 -16.95 16.09
C LYS A 158 11.79 -17.06 16.77
N PRO A 159 11.16 -18.24 16.81
CA PRO A 159 9.92 -18.43 17.57
C PRO A 159 10.01 -17.98 19.03
N SER A 160 11.20 -18.08 19.65
CA SER A 160 11.47 -17.59 21.00
C SER A 160 11.40 -16.07 21.16
N ASP A 161 11.54 -15.30 20.09
CA ASP A 161 11.42 -13.84 20.13
C ASP A 161 9.95 -13.42 20.35
N GLY A 162 9.01 -14.28 19.99
CA GLY A 162 7.59 -14.11 20.26
C GLY A 162 6.99 -12.81 19.73
N LEU A 163 5.88 -12.41 20.32
CA LEU A 163 5.17 -11.19 19.92
C LEU A 163 5.98 -9.91 20.18
N GLU A 164 6.74 -9.88 21.26
CA GLU A 164 7.58 -8.72 21.59
C GLU A 164 8.67 -8.52 20.54
N GLY A 165 9.30 -9.59 20.07
CA GLY A 165 10.28 -9.49 18.97
C GLY A 165 9.66 -8.98 17.67
N VAL A 166 8.39 -9.30 17.38
CA VAL A 166 7.64 -8.74 16.25
C VAL A 166 7.45 -7.23 16.43
N LYS A 167 6.96 -6.80 17.60
CA LYS A 167 6.74 -5.38 17.91
C LYS A 167 8.03 -4.56 17.82
N GLU A 168 9.10 -5.05 18.42
CA GLU A 168 10.42 -4.41 18.41
C GLU A 168 10.97 -4.27 16.97
N PHE A 169 10.76 -5.31 16.14
CA PHE A 169 11.17 -5.24 14.75
C PHE A 169 10.39 -4.16 13.97
N VAL A 170 9.06 -4.10 14.14
CA VAL A 170 8.22 -3.08 13.48
C VAL A 170 8.66 -1.67 13.89
N LEU A 171 8.83 -1.42 15.20
CA LEU A 171 9.25 -0.11 15.70
C LEU A 171 10.61 0.32 15.16
N ARG A 172 11.59 -0.60 15.19
CA ARG A 172 12.92 -0.34 14.64
C ARG A 172 12.88 0.01 13.15
N VAL A 173 12.09 -0.71 12.34
CA VAL A 173 11.95 -0.41 10.91
C VAL A 173 11.43 1.00 10.70
N VAL A 174 10.44 1.44 11.47
CA VAL A 174 9.89 2.79 11.38
C VAL A 174 10.88 3.84 11.87
N GLU A 175 11.60 3.58 12.96
CA GLU A 175 12.63 4.47 13.49
C GLU A 175 13.78 4.67 12.48
N GLU A 176 14.29 3.57 11.89
CA GLU A 176 15.32 3.62 10.85
C GLU A 176 14.84 4.30 9.56
N ALA A 177 13.56 4.16 9.21
CA ALA A 177 12.97 4.84 8.08
C ALA A 177 12.93 6.37 8.27
N GLY A 178 12.67 6.83 9.48
CA GLY A 178 12.63 8.25 9.84
C GLY A 178 11.71 9.07 8.92
N PRO A 179 12.18 10.21 8.40
CA PRO A 179 11.40 11.07 7.51
C PRO A 179 11.33 10.58 6.06
N ASN A 180 12.17 9.61 5.66
CA ASN A 180 12.33 9.19 4.27
C ASN A 180 11.04 8.71 3.58
N PRO A 181 10.11 8.00 4.25
CA PRO A 181 8.86 7.57 3.63
C PRO A 181 7.78 8.66 3.56
N CYS A 182 8.10 9.93 3.83
CA CYS A 182 7.15 11.06 3.85
C CYS A 182 5.97 10.82 4.80
N PRO A 183 6.20 10.78 6.14
CA PRO A 183 5.13 10.61 7.11
C PRO A 183 4.09 11.76 7.06
N PRO A 184 2.86 11.53 7.57
CA PRO A 184 2.45 10.37 8.33
C PRO A 184 2.28 9.12 7.45
N ILE A 185 2.78 7.98 7.94
CA ILE A 185 2.84 6.73 7.18
C ILE A 185 1.67 5.79 7.48
N VAL A 186 1.48 4.80 6.59
CA VAL A 186 0.69 3.60 6.86
C VAL A 186 1.64 2.42 6.87
N VAL A 187 1.58 1.62 7.92
CA VAL A 187 2.48 0.47 8.12
C VAL A 187 1.71 -0.82 7.90
N GLY A 188 2.12 -1.58 6.90
CA GLY A 188 1.63 -2.93 6.66
C GLY A 188 2.61 -3.95 7.23
N VAL A 189 2.12 -4.88 8.03
CA VAL A 189 2.92 -5.92 8.66
C VAL A 189 2.42 -7.29 8.22
N GLY A 190 3.33 -8.13 7.76
CA GLY A 190 3.04 -9.54 7.45
C GLY A 190 3.76 -10.44 8.44
N VAL A 191 3.02 -11.32 9.12
CA VAL A 191 3.56 -12.22 10.13
C VAL A 191 3.24 -13.67 9.76
N GLY A 192 4.27 -14.52 9.70
CA GLY A 192 4.11 -15.93 9.43
C GLY A 192 4.24 -16.30 7.94
N GLY A 193 3.83 -17.52 7.59
CA GLY A 193 4.08 -18.13 6.29
C GLY A 193 5.56 -18.44 6.05
N THR A 194 6.02 -18.14 4.85
CA THR A 194 7.40 -18.20 4.39
C THR A 194 7.96 -16.79 4.16
N PHE A 195 9.23 -16.66 3.81
CA PHE A 195 9.89 -15.38 3.53
C PHE A 195 9.09 -14.52 2.53
N ASP A 196 8.74 -15.08 1.39
CA ASP A 196 7.96 -14.45 0.33
C ASP A 196 6.52 -14.16 0.76
N LYS A 197 5.90 -15.10 1.51
CA LYS A 197 4.53 -14.93 2.01
C LYS A 197 4.43 -13.79 3.01
N ALA A 198 5.37 -13.65 3.94
CA ALA A 198 5.40 -12.53 4.88
C ALA A 198 5.51 -11.17 4.15
N ALA A 199 6.38 -11.07 3.13
CA ALA A 199 6.51 -9.88 2.30
C ALA A 199 5.22 -9.54 1.53
N TYR A 200 4.56 -10.55 0.95
CA TYR A 200 3.26 -10.40 0.29
C TYR A 200 2.18 -9.92 1.28
N LEU A 201 2.10 -10.52 2.47
CA LEU A 201 1.13 -10.15 3.51
C LEU A 201 1.32 -8.70 3.96
N ALA A 202 2.56 -8.26 4.19
CA ALA A 202 2.85 -6.88 4.56
C ALA A 202 2.37 -5.89 3.49
N LYS A 203 2.56 -6.21 2.22
CA LYS A 203 2.08 -5.40 1.10
C LYS A 203 0.56 -5.42 0.99
N LYS A 204 -0.07 -6.57 1.18
CA LYS A 204 -1.54 -6.75 1.18
C LYS A 204 -2.19 -6.01 2.34
N ALA A 205 -1.57 -5.97 3.51
CA ALA A 205 -2.04 -5.26 4.69
C ALA A 205 -2.25 -3.74 4.42
N LEU A 206 -1.48 -3.15 3.51
CA LEU A 206 -1.64 -1.75 3.10
C LEU A 206 -2.92 -1.46 2.31
N LEU A 207 -3.65 -2.49 1.86
CA LEU A 207 -4.94 -2.34 1.16
C LEU A 207 -6.13 -2.33 2.14
N ARG A 208 -5.92 -2.74 3.40
CA ARG A 208 -6.99 -2.69 4.39
C ARG A 208 -7.27 -1.23 4.76
N PRO A 209 -8.56 -0.83 4.89
CA PRO A 209 -8.91 0.51 5.32
C PRO A 209 -8.23 0.88 6.65
N THR A 210 -7.76 2.12 6.75
CA THR A 210 -6.99 2.62 7.89
C THR A 210 -7.85 2.84 9.14
N ASP A 211 -9.16 2.88 8.99
CA ASP A 211 -10.15 3.05 10.05
C ASP A 211 -10.85 1.74 10.46
N VAL A 212 -10.44 0.60 9.89
CA VAL A 212 -11.01 -0.72 10.20
C VAL A 212 -9.98 -1.56 10.97
N PRO A 213 -10.24 -1.88 12.26
CA PRO A 213 -9.34 -2.71 13.05
C PRO A 213 -9.25 -4.13 12.51
N ASN A 214 -8.23 -4.86 12.95
CA ASN A 214 -8.09 -6.27 12.62
C ASN A 214 -9.33 -7.07 13.05
N PRO A 215 -9.83 -7.99 12.23
CA PRO A 215 -10.95 -8.83 12.61
C PRO A 215 -10.65 -9.78 13.80
N ASP A 216 -9.38 -10.08 14.05
CA ASP A 216 -8.93 -10.76 15.27
C ASP A 216 -8.68 -9.72 16.37
N PRO A 217 -9.43 -9.76 17.49
CA PRO A 217 -9.28 -8.79 18.57
C PRO A 217 -7.87 -8.75 19.19
N ALA A 218 -7.15 -9.87 19.22
CA ALA A 218 -5.79 -9.92 19.75
C ALA A 218 -4.85 -9.10 18.86
N TRP A 219 -4.94 -9.28 17.55
CA TRP A 219 -4.15 -8.49 16.61
C TRP A 219 -4.60 -7.03 16.53
N ALA A 220 -5.90 -6.74 16.70
CA ALA A 220 -6.38 -5.37 16.80
C ALA A 220 -5.75 -4.61 17.97
N CYS A 221 -5.58 -5.26 19.12
CA CYS A 221 -4.86 -4.69 20.26
C CYS A 221 -3.37 -4.41 19.93
N VAL A 222 -2.72 -5.33 19.22
CA VAL A 222 -1.32 -5.15 18.78
C VAL A 222 -1.17 -4.00 17.80
N GLU A 223 -2.10 -3.87 16.85
CA GLU A 223 -2.12 -2.75 15.90
C GLU A 223 -2.26 -1.40 16.61
N ALA A 224 -3.16 -1.30 17.57
CA ALA A 224 -3.38 -0.08 18.36
C ALA A 224 -2.16 0.26 19.24
N GLU A 225 -1.55 -0.74 19.89
CA GLU A 225 -0.33 -0.56 20.67
C GLU A 225 0.83 -0.07 19.80
N LEU A 226 1.07 -0.73 18.65
CA LEU A 226 2.13 -0.34 17.73
C LEU A 226 1.92 1.07 17.18
N LEU A 227 0.70 1.44 16.83
CA LEU A 227 0.37 2.78 16.36
C LEU A 227 0.71 3.84 17.43
N SER A 228 0.36 3.59 18.70
CA SER A 228 0.72 4.48 19.82
C SER A 228 2.22 4.63 19.95
N ARG A 229 2.95 3.51 20.02
CA ARG A 229 4.41 3.51 20.18
C ARG A 229 5.15 4.16 19.00
N ILE A 230 4.67 3.95 17.77
CA ILE A 230 5.22 4.62 16.57
C ILE A 230 5.02 6.14 16.67
N ASN A 231 3.86 6.58 17.12
CA ASN A 231 3.56 8.00 17.27
C ASN A 231 4.38 8.66 18.40
N GLU A 232 4.77 7.91 19.42
CA GLU A 232 5.68 8.34 20.49
C GLU A 232 7.13 8.57 20.00
N LEU A 233 7.52 8.03 18.82
CA LEU A 233 8.83 8.34 18.22
C LEU A 233 8.99 9.81 17.84
N GLY A 234 7.89 10.56 17.70
CA GLY A 234 7.92 12.00 17.46
C GLY A 234 8.53 12.41 16.12
N ILE A 235 8.60 11.52 15.13
CA ILE A 235 9.10 11.85 13.79
C ILE A 235 8.18 12.89 13.15
N GLY A 236 6.87 12.72 13.28
CA GLY A 236 5.85 13.67 12.87
C GLY A 236 5.68 13.85 11.36
N PRO A 237 4.72 14.68 10.93
CA PRO A 237 4.45 14.95 9.53
C PRO A 237 5.68 15.45 8.79
N GLN A 238 6.03 14.79 7.69
CA GLN A 238 7.22 15.06 6.85
C GLN A 238 8.57 15.06 7.61
N GLY A 239 8.61 14.51 8.84
CA GLY A 239 9.81 14.46 9.67
C GLY A 239 10.12 15.75 10.44
N PHE A 240 9.17 16.66 10.56
CA PHE A 240 9.35 17.94 11.27
C PHE A 240 8.88 17.92 12.72
N GLY A 241 8.74 16.74 13.30
CA GLY A 241 8.21 16.58 14.65
C GLY A 241 6.69 16.65 14.70
N GLY A 242 6.12 16.47 15.88
CA GLY A 242 4.69 16.43 16.11
C GLY A 242 4.20 15.04 16.51
N ARG A 243 2.89 14.90 16.68
CA ARG A 243 2.25 13.71 17.28
C ARG A 243 1.99 12.58 16.29
N THR A 244 1.89 12.90 14.99
CA THR A 244 1.42 11.93 14.00
C THR A 244 2.57 11.48 13.10
N THR A 245 3.23 10.39 13.47
CA THR A 245 4.22 9.69 12.63
C THR A 245 3.53 8.68 11.70
N ALA A 246 2.53 7.96 12.20
CA ALA A 246 1.73 7.00 11.44
C ALA A 246 0.24 7.27 11.60
N LEU A 247 -0.53 6.95 10.56
CA LEU A 247 -2.00 7.00 10.53
C LEU A 247 -2.61 5.66 10.91
N ALA A 248 -1.97 4.56 10.52
CA ALA A 248 -2.43 3.20 10.82
C ALA A 248 -1.28 2.20 10.81
N VAL A 249 -1.48 1.12 11.56
CA VAL A 249 -0.71 -0.14 11.48
C VAL A 249 -1.71 -1.24 11.17
N ASN A 250 -1.51 -1.96 10.07
CA ASN A 250 -2.33 -3.07 9.65
C ASN A 250 -1.50 -4.36 9.64
N ILE A 251 -1.96 -5.41 10.31
CA ILE A 251 -1.24 -6.69 10.42
C ILE A 251 -2.05 -7.79 9.70
N GLU A 252 -1.39 -8.49 8.80
CA GLU A 252 -1.88 -9.72 8.20
C GLU A 252 -1.05 -10.91 8.67
N GLN A 253 -1.71 -11.98 9.04
CA GLN A 253 -1.04 -13.18 9.57
C GLN A 253 -1.32 -14.41 8.72
N PHE A 254 -0.41 -15.37 8.78
CA PHE A 254 -0.55 -16.68 8.15
C PHE A 254 0.15 -17.77 8.98
N PRO A 255 -0.39 -19.01 9.02
CA PRO A 255 0.28 -20.12 9.67
C PRO A 255 1.72 -20.29 9.19
N ALA A 256 2.65 -20.56 10.10
CA ALA A 256 4.07 -20.71 9.82
C ALA A 256 4.61 -22.09 10.26
N HIS A 257 5.81 -22.42 9.79
CA HIS A 257 6.52 -23.59 10.28
C HIS A 257 6.88 -23.40 11.77
N ILE A 258 6.81 -24.47 12.57
CA ILE A 258 7.02 -24.43 14.01
C ILE A 258 8.37 -23.82 14.42
N ALA A 259 9.38 -23.89 13.56
CA ALA A 259 10.73 -23.39 13.79
C ALA A 259 11.00 -22.02 13.15
N SER A 260 9.99 -21.33 12.64
CA SER A 260 10.17 -20.05 11.94
C SER A 260 9.16 -18.99 12.38
N LEU A 261 9.60 -17.72 12.37
CA LEU A 261 8.75 -16.55 12.61
C LEU A 261 9.17 -15.43 11.62
N PRO A 262 8.80 -15.56 10.33
CA PRO A 262 9.07 -14.50 9.37
C PRO A 262 8.18 -13.30 9.67
N VAL A 263 8.76 -12.10 9.61
CA VAL A 263 8.05 -10.82 9.77
C VAL A 263 8.53 -9.85 8.70
N ALA A 264 7.59 -9.26 7.98
CA ALA A 264 7.86 -8.22 7.00
C ALA A 264 7.11 -6.93 7.38
N VAL A 265 7.74 -5.81 7.12
CA VAL A 265 7.16 -4.47 7.27
C VAL A 265 7.24 -3.77 5.94
N ASN A 266 6.09 -3.38 5.38
CA ASN A 266 6.01 -2.57 4.15
C ASN A 266 5.36 -1.23 4.49
N ILE A 267 5.95 -0.13 4.02
CA ILE A 267 5.54 1.21 4.41
C ILE A 267 4.92 1.94 3.21
N ASN A 268 3.80 2.63 3.43
CA ASN A 268 3.27 3.65 2.55
C ASN A 268 3.43 5.04 3.17
N CYS A 269 3.66 6.05 2.34
CA CYS A 269 3.61 7.47 2.75
C CYS A 269 2.16 7.92 2.99
N HIS A 270 1.97 9.17 3.34
CA HIS A 270 0.65 9.80 3.50
C HIS A 270 -0.24 9.72 2.25
N VAL A 271 0.33 9.44 1.08
CA VAL A 271 -0.41 9.16 -0.16
C VAL A 271 -0.61 7.64 -0.30
N SER A 272 -1.13 6.98 0.74
CA SER A 272 -1.55 5.57 0.67
C SER A 272 -2.84 5.50 -0.14
N ARG A 273 -2.74 4.95 -1.35
CA ARG A 273 -3.80 5.03 -2.37
C ARG A 273 -4.00 3.71 -3.07
N HIS A 274 -5.24 3.36 -3.28
CA HIS A 274 -5.66 2.24 -4.12
C HIS A 274 -7.11 2.44 -4.58
N LYS A 275 -7.48 1.75 -5.64
CA LYS A 275 -8.86 1.69 -6.14
C LYS A 275 -9.18 0.25 -6.53
N THR A 276 -10.43 -0.12 -6.27
CA THR A 276 -10.92 -1.48 -6.52
C THR A 276 -12.17 -1.45 -7.38
N GLU A 277 -12.27 -2.38 -8.32
CA GLU A 277 -13.49 -2.67 -9.08
C GLU A 277 -13.76 -4.17 -9.08
N VAL A 278 -15.05 -4.51 -9.03
CA VAL A 278 -15.52 -5.90 -9.09
C VAL A 278 -16.26 -6.10 -10.41
N LEU A 279 -15.72 -6.97 -11.24
CA LEU A 279 -16.23 -7.36 -12.55
C LEU A 279 -17.05 -8.63 -12.46
#